data_b3ba11b3579d57a93e01d018bc97d61b
#
_entry.id   b3ba11b3579d57a93e01d018bc97d61b
#
_cell.length_a   1.000
_cell.length_b   1.000
_cell.length_c   1.000
_cell.angle_alpha   90.00
_cell.angle_beta   90.00
_cell.angle_gamma   90.00
#
_symmetry.space_group_name_H-M   'P 1'
#
loop_
_entity.id
_entity.type
_entity.pdbx_description
1 polymer ?
#
loop_
_entity_poly.entity_id
_entity_poly.type
_entity_poly.pdbx_seq_one_letter_code
_entity_poly.pdbx_strand_id
1 'polypeptide(L)'
;METDKKSSANILKAYLRYLKLERNYSPNTLDAYSHDIAWLIDYCKREERDLLSLQLEDLQHFAASLHEFHIGPRSQSRILSGIRSFFRFLLLDGYIDNDPTELLESPVLGQHLPEVLSTEEVDRLEESIDLSKPEGQRNRTIIEVLFYCGLRVSELVHLKLSELYLDDGFIRVLGKGSKERLVPISPRAIKELRLWFSDRVHLDIKPGEEDFVFLNRRGHHLTRTMILIMIKRQAEEAGIKKTISPHTLRHSFATALLQGGADLRAIQAMLGHEHIGTTEIYTHIDTTTLREEILNHHPRNMKKQAE
;
A
#
# COMPACT_ATOMS: atom_id res chain seq x y z
N MET A 1 -24.80 -22.73 28.81
CA MET A 1 -24.49 -21.37 28.28
C MET A 1 -23.04 -20.93 28.48
N GLU A 2 -22.25 -21.48 29.40
CA GLU A 2 -20.82 -21.14 29.60
C GLU A 2 -19.88 -21.81 28.60
N THR A 3 -20.20 -23.01 28.13
CA THR A 3 -19.40 -23.77 27.17
C THR A 3 -19.37 -23.15 25.77
N ASP A 4 -20.38 -22.36 25.41
CA ASP A 4 -20.46 -21.74 24.06
C ASP A 4 -19.61 -20.46 23.95
N LYS A 5 -19.29 -19.79 25.05
CA LYS A 5 -18.39 -18.61 25.08
C LYS A 5 -16.92 -18.97 24.83
N LYS A 6 -16.48 -20.17 25.14
CA LYS A 6 -15.07 -20.63 25.06
C LYS A 6 -14.68 -21.26 23.71
N SER A 7 -15.58 -21.35 22.74
CA SER A 7 -15.23 -21.81 21.42
C SER A 7 -14.23 -20.85 20.74
N SER A 8 -13.13 -21.34 20.19
CA SER A 8 -12.11 -20.54 19.47
C SER A 8 -12.71 -19.59 18.43
N ALA A 9 -13.80 -20.02 17.77
CA ALA A 9 -14.52 -19.18 16.81
C ALA A 9 -15.23 -17.98 17.47
N ASN A 10 -15.78 -18.15 18.68
CA ASN A 10 -16.45 -17.08 19.42
C ASN A 10 -15.42 -16.10 20.00
N ILE A 11 -14.30 -16.60 20.48
CA ILE A 11 -13.17 -15.78 20.97
C ILE A 11 -12.61 -14.93 19.82
N LEU A 12 -12.40 -15.52 18.63
CA LEU A 12 -11.96 -14.77 17.45
C LEU A 12 -12.95 -13.67 17.07
N LYS A 13 -14.25 -13.94 17.09
CA LYS A 13 -15.28 -12.91 16.84
C LYS A 13 -15.23 -11.78 17.86
N ALA A 14 -15.04 -12.10 19.14
CA ALA A 14 -14.91 -11.12 20.21
C ALA A 14 -13.67 -10.24 19.99
N TYR A 15 -12.53 -10.86 19.68
CA TYR A 15 -11.29 -10.16 19.35
C TYR A 15 -11.45 -9.20 18.16
N LEU A 16 -12.03 -9.67 17.05
CA LEU A 16 -12.26 -8.81 15.88
C LEU A 16 -13.21 -7.65 16.18
N ARG A 17 -14.20 -7.87 17.05
CA ARG A 17 -15.07 -6.79 17.54
C ARG A 17 -14.31 -5.77 18.38
N TYR A 18 -13.45 -6.21 19.30
CA TYR A 18 -12.56 -5.36 20.10
C TYR A 18 -11.67 -4.52 19.18
N LEU A 19 -11.00 -5.15 18.20
CA LEU A 19 -10.14 -4.42 17.25
C LEU A 19 -10.92 -3.38 16.45
N LYS A 20 -12.16 -3.69 16.06
CA LYS A 20 -13.01 -2.77 15.30
C LYS A 20 -13.51 -1.59 16.13
N LEU A 21 -14.04 -1.86 17.33
CA LEU A 21 -14.77 -0.87 18.13
C LEU A 21 -13.86 -0.05 19.04
N GLU A 22 -12.85 -0.69 19.66
CA GLU A 22 -11.99 -0.01 20.63
C GLU A 22 -10.67 0.46 20.02
N ARG A 23 -10.14 -0.29 19.02
CA ARG A 23 -8.88 0.06 18.35
C ARG A 23 -9.09 0.77 17.02
N ASN A 24 -10.33 0.86 16.55
CA ASN A 24 -10.71 1.51 15.28
C ASN A 24 -9.88 1.04 14.06
N TYR A 25 -9.60 -0.28 14.00
CA TYR A 25 -8.79 -0.85 12.92
C TYR A 25 -9.60 -0.95 11.62
N SER A 26 -8.90 -0.75 10.49
CA SER A 26 -9.49 -0.84 9.16
C SER A 26 -9.93 -2.27 8.81
N PRO A 27 -10.91 -2.47 7.91
CA PRO A 27 -11.31 -3.80 7.44
C PRO A 27 -10.14 -4.67 6.99
N ASN A 28 -9.20 -4.11 6.21
CA ASN A 28 -8.01 -4.84 5.75
C ASN A 28 -7.11 -5.28 6.91
N THR A 29 -7.04 -4.50 7.98
CA THR A 29 -6.28 -4.86 9.19
C THR A 29 -6.98 -5.99 9.93
N LEU A 30 -8.31 -5.92 10.06
CA LEU A 30 -9.11 -6.97 10.67
C LEU A 30 -8.97 -8.30 9.94
N ASP A 31 -9.03 -8.29 8.59
CA ASP A 31 -8.81 -9.47 7.77
C ASP A 31 -7.41 -10.06 7.98
N ALA A 32 -6.37 -9.22 8.00
CA ALA A 32 -5.01 -9.67 8.25
C ALA A 32 -4.88 -10.37 9.61
N TYR A 33 -5.40 -9.76 10.68
CA TYR A 33 -5.37 -10.36 12.01
C TYR A 33 -6.25 -11.63 12.11
N SER A 34 -7.39 -11.65 11.42
CA SER A 34 -8.23 -12.85 11.34
C SER A 34 -7.47 -14.04 10.73
N HIS A 35 -6.74 -13.79 9.63
CA HIS A 35 -5.89 -14.81 9.01
C HIS A 35 -4.74 -15.25 9.91
N ASP A 36 -4.11 -14.31 10.62
CA ASP A 36 -3.01 -14.62 11.54
C ASP A 36 -3.46 -15.56 12.66
N ILE A 37 -4.62 -15.29 13.26
CA ILE A 37 -5.19 -16.13 14.32
C ILE A 37 -5.72 -17.46 13.77
N ALA A 38 -6.20 -17.50 12.53
CA ALA A 38 -6.59 -18.75 11.87
C ALA A 38 -5.41 -19.74 11.79
N TRP A 39 -4.18 -19.27 11.48
CA TRP A 39 -2.98 -20.10 11.51
C TRP A 39 -2.75 -20.74 12.90
N LEU A 40 -2.91 -19.97 13.98
CA LEU A 40 -2.74 -20.48 15.33
C LEU A 40 -3.85 -21.46 15.71
N ILE A 41 -5.09 -21.17 15.37
CA ILE A 41 -6.22 -22.08 15.63
C ILE A 41 -6.05 -23.41 14.89
N ASP A 42 -5.57 -23.38 13.64
CA ASP A 42 -5.32 -24.59 12.87
C ASP A 42 -4.13 -25.38 13.42
N TYR A 43 -3.12 -24.72 13.94
CA TYR A 43 -2.03 -25.36 14.69
C TYR A 43 -2.57 -26.04 15.94
N CYS A 44 -3.36 -25.34 16.76
CA CYS A 44 -3.97 -25.94 17.98
C CYS A 44 -4.79 -27.19 17.67
N LYS A 45 -5.55 -27.20 16.58
CA LYS A 45 -6.35 -28.37 16.15
C LYS A 45 -5.46 -29.55 15.76
N ARG A 46 -4.35 -29.31 15.04
CA ARG A 46 -3.43 -30.36 14.60
C ARG A 46 -2.65 -31.00 15.76
N GLU A 47 -2.24 -30.16 16.70
CA GLU A 47 -1.45 -30.57 17.86
C GLU A 47 -2.32 -30.97 19.07
N GLU A 48 -3.66 -31.00 18.90
CA GLU A 48 -4.65 -31.30 19.97
C GLU A 48 -4.44 -30.42 21.21
N ARG A 49 -4.10 -29.14 21.01
CA ARG A 49 -3.88 -28.14 22.06
C ARG A 49 -5.10 -27.25 22.28
N ASP A 50 -5.34 -26.87 23.53
CA ASP A 50 -6.35 -25.83 23.82
C ASP A 50 -5.73 -24.43 23.66
N LEU A 51 -6.42 -23.57 22.91
CA LEU A 51 -5.99 -22.20 22.60
C LEU A 51 -5.71 -21.34 23.84
N LEU A 52 -6.48 -21.55 24.91
CA LEU A 52 -6.40 -20.77 26.15
C LEU A 52 -5.34 -21.30 27.13
N SER A 53 -4.79 -22.50 26.89
CA SER A 53 -3.77 -23.12 27.75
C SER A 53 -2.38 -23.11 27.14
N LEU A 54 -2.19 -22.49 25.98
CA LEU A 54 -0.90 -22.41 25.30
C LEU A 54 0.18 -21.74 26.17
N GLN A 55 1.36 -22.34 26.20
CA GLN A 55 2.54 -21.82 26.86
C GLN A 55 3.55 -21.29 25.84
N LEU A 56 4.61 -20.63 26.32
CA LEU A 56 5.68 -20.10 25.46
C LEU A 56 6.26 -21.16 24.51
N GLU A 57 6.50 -22.38 25.01
CA GLU A 57 7.05 -23.50 24.24
C GLU A 57 6.14 -23.88 23.05
N ASP A 58 4.82 -23.93 23.29
CA ASP A 58 3.83 -24.21 22.22
C ASP A 58 3.88 -23.12 21.12
N LEU A 59 4.05 -21.87 21.51
CA LEU A 59 4.16 -20.73 20.58
C LEU A 59 5.49 -20.72 19.84
N GLN A 60 6.58 -21.18 20.47
CA GLN A 60 7.86 -21.39 19.80
C GLN A 60 7.77 -22.51 18.75
N HIS A 61 7.12 -23.64 19.10
CA HIS A 61 6.84 -24.71 18.14
C HIS A 61 5.94 -24.23 16.99
N PHE A 62 4.91 -23.44 17.29
CA PHE A 62 4.09 -22.79 16.27
C PHE A 62 4.95 -21.92 15.34
N ALA A 63 5.82 -21.07 15.87
CA ALA A 63 6.70 -20.22 15.08
C ALA A 63 7.66 -21.04 14.19
N ALA A 64 8.18 -22.18 14.70
CA ALA A 64 8.98 -23.12 13.92
C ALA A 64 8.15 -23.75 12.78
N SER A 65 6.91 -24.15 13.04
CA SER A 65 6.02 -24.71 12.02
C SER A 65 5.73 -23.74 10.86
N LEU A 66 5.66 -22.43 11.13
CA LEU A 66 5.51 -21.42 10.06
C LEU A 66 6.70 -21.43 9.09
N HIS A 67 7.91 -21.72 9.59
CA HIS A 67 9.10 -21.86 8.74
C HIS A 67 9.02 -23.12 7.86
N GLU A 68 8.53 -24.24 8.39
CA GLU A 68 8.32 -25.49 7.65
C GLU A 68 7.29 -25.31 6.50
N PHE A 69 6.29 -24.46 6.70
CA PHE A 69 5.34 -24.06 5.65
C PHE A 69 5.89 -23.04 4.65
N HIS A 70 7.22 -22.79 4.65
CA HIS A 70 7.89 -21.84 3.76
C HIS A 70 7.36 -20.40 3.86
N ILE A 71 6.83 -20.01 5.03
CA ILE A 71 6.42 -18.63 5.27
C ILE A 71 7.69 -17.80 5.52
N GLY A 72 7.90 -16.78 4.71
CA GLY A 72 9.09 -15.94 4.81
C GLY A 72 9.16 -15.13 6.12
N PRO A 73 10.38 -14.75 6.59
CA PRO A 73 10.60 -14.12 7.91
C PRO A 73 9.76 -12.89 8.19
N ARG A 74 9.51 -12.03 7.17
CA ARG A 74 8.64 -10.85 7.31
C ARG A 74 7.18 -11.23 7.59
N SER A 75 6.68 -12.26 6.91
CA SER A 75 5.32 -12.76 7.12
C SER A 75 5.19 -13.43 8.48
N GLN A 76 6.19 -14.20 8.91
CA GLN A 76 6.26 -14.78 10.25
C GLN A 76 6.23 -13.69 11.33
N SER A 77 7.07 -12.65 11.21
CA SER A 77 7.10 -11.52 12.15
C SER A 77 5.75 -10.83 12.23
N ARG A 78 5.04 -10.66 11.10
CA ARG A 78 3.71 -10.09 11.05
C ARG A 78 2.69 -10.99 11.78
N ILE A 79 2.68 -12.30 11.49
CA ILE A 79 1.80 -13.27 12.14
C ILE A 79 2.02 -13.26 13.65
N LEU A 80 3.26 -13.32 14.11
CA LEU A 80 3.60 -13.29 15.54
C LEU A 80 3.17 -11.98 16.21
N SER A 81 3.21 -10.85 15.48
CA SER A 81 2.68 -9.57 15.97
C SER A 81 1.16 -9.61 16.12
N GLY A 82 0.45 -10.26 15.20
CA GLY A 82 -0.99 -10.52 15.31
C GLY A 82 -1.34 -11.37 16.52
N ILE A 83 -0.56 -12.43 16.76
CA ILE A 83 -0.71 -13.34 17.89
C ILE A 83 -0.46 -12.60 19.22
N ARG A 84 0.58 -11.80 19.35
CA ARG A 84 0.78 -10.96 20.55
C ARG A 84 -0.39 -10.02 20.81
N SER A 85 -0.95 -9.42 19.77
CA SER A 85 -2.13 -8.57 19.91
C SER A 85 -3.34 -9.37 20.41
N PHE A 86 -3.50 -10.61 19.94
CA PHE A 86 -4.57 -11.50 20.34
C PHE A 86 -4.43 -11.94 21.81
N PHE A 87 -3.27 -12.41 22.24
CA PHE A 87 -3.03 -12.81 23.63
C PHE A 87 -3.16 -11.64 24.60
N ARG A 88 -2.74 -10.45 24.23
CA ARG A 88 -3.00 -9.24 25.00
C ARG A 88 -4.49 -8.96 25.17
N PHE A 89 -5.32 -9.19 24.13
CA PHE A 89 -6.77 -9.10 24.26
C PHE A 89 -7.29 -10.18 25.20
N LEU A 90 -6.83 -11.44 25.09
CA LEU A 90 -7.26 -12.53 25.97
C LEU A 90 -6.96 -12.22 27.45
N LEU A 91 -5.80 -11.65 27.74
CA LEU A 91 -5.43 -11.20 29.08
C LEU A 91 -6.32 -10.06 29.58
N LEU A 92 -6.54 -9.03 28.75
CA LEU A 92 -7.37 -7.87 29.09
C LEU A 92 -8.84 -8.25 29.35
N ASP A 93 -9.37 -9.20 28.61
CA ASP A 93 -10.78 -9.65 28.70
C ASP A 93 -10.97 -10.83 29.68
N GLY A 94 -9.90 -11.21 30.41
CA GLY A 94 -9.92 -12.23 31.47
C GLY A 94 -10.12 -13.66 30.97
N TYR A 95 -9.75 -13.97 29.72
CA TYR A 95 -9.74 -15.34 29.21
C TYR A 95 -8.54 -16.15 29.71
N ILE A 96 -7.42 -15.48 30.01
CA ILE A 96 -6.17 -16.04 30.52
C ILE A 96 -5.61 -15.15 31.64
N ASP A 97 -4.80 -15.70 32.51
CA ASP A 97 -4.18 -15.00 33.66
C ASP A 97 -2.77 -14.47 33.33
N ASN A 98 -2.09 -15.05 32.34
CA ASN A 98 -0.74 -14.68 31.93
C ASN A 98 -0.63 -14.65 30.41
N ASP A 99 0.18 -13.74 29.87
CA ASP A 99 0.47 -13.63 28.43
C ASP A 99 1.67 -14.52 28.04
N PRO A 100 1.46 -15.66 27.36
CA PRO A 100 2.56 -16.55 26.97
C PRO A 100 3.44 -15.96 25.84
N THR A 101 3.05 -14.80 25.28
CA THR A 101 3.79 -14.18 24.17
C THR A 101 4.84 -13.18 24.62
N GLU A 102 4.95 -12.87 25.92
CA GLU A 102 5.91 -11.84 26.41
C GLU A 102 7.35 -12.11 26.01
N LEU A 103 7.78 -13.37 26.10
CA LEU A 103 9.14 -13.80 25.74
C LEU A 103 9.24 -14.43 24.34
N LEU A 104 8.14 -14.39 23.57
CA LEU A 104 8.16 -14.93 22.21
C LEU A 104 9.01 -14.05 21.29
N GLU A 105 10.11 -14.58 20.77
CA GLU A 105 10.97 -13.85 19.86
C GLU A 105 10.41 -13.78 18.44
N SER A 106 10.69 -12.69 17.75
CA SER A 106 10.41 -12.56 16.32
C SER A 106 11.63 -12.92 15.51
N PRO A 107 11.48 -13.49 14.31
CA PRO A 107 12.62 -13.77 13.45
C PRO A 107 13.38 -12.48 13.14
N VAL A 108 14.71 -12.58 13.13
CA VAL A 108 15.59 -11.47 12.77
C VAL A 108 15.35 -11.13 11.29
N LEU A 109 14.90 -9.92 11.04
CA LEU A 109 14.71 -9.42 9.68
C LEU A 109 16.04 -8.82 9.20
N GLY A 110 16.62 -9.39 8.15
CA GLY A 110 17.73 -8.75 7.46
C GLY A 110 17.35 -7.33 7.01
N GLN A 111 18.24 -6.36 7.18
CA GLN A 111 18.08 -5.02 6.62
C GLN A 111 18.16 -5.11 5.10
N HIS A 112 17.02 -5.08 4.45
CA HIS A 112 16.95 -4.94 3.01
C HIS A 112 16.81 -3.43 2.71
N LEU A 113 17.85 -2.82 2.17
CA LEU A 113 17.75 -1.43 1.67
C LEU A 113 16.68 -1.42 0.58
N PRO A 114 15.70 -0.50 0.65
CA PRO A 114 14.66 -0.42 -0.36
C PRO A 114 15.29 -0.11 -1.72
N GLU A 115 14.96 -0.90 -2.74
CA GLU A 115 15.36 -0.59 -4.11
C GLU A 115 14.62 0.65 -4.60
N VAL A 116 15.37 1.57 -5.21
CA VAL A 116 14.83 2.77 -5.86
C VAL A 116 15.21 2.76 -7.34
N LEU A 117 14.32 3.30 -8.16
CA LEU A 117 14.58 3.53 -9.57
C LEU A 117 15.15 4.93 -9.78
N SER A 118 16.16 5.05 -10.62
CA SER A 118 16.58 6.35 -11.14
C SER A 118 15.56 6.88 -12.16
N THR A 119 15.65 8.16 -12.49
CA THR A 119 14.80 8.76 -13.53
C THR A 119 15.00 8.07 -14.88
N GLU A 120 16.24 7.72 -15.21
CA GLU A 120 16.60 7.00 -16.45
C GLU A 120 16.02 5.58 -16.49
N GLU A 121 15.94 4.90 -15.34
CA GLU A 121 15.30 3.60 -15.25
C GLU A 121 13.78 3.70 -15.43
N VAL A 122 13.15 4.77 -14.91
CA VAL A 122 11.72 5.02 -15.14
C VAL A 122 11.46 5.42 -16.59
N ASP A 123 12.32 6.23 -17.21
CA ASP A 123 12.22 6.56 -18.63
C ASP A 123 12.30 5.28 -19.50
N ARG A 124 13.27 4.38 -19.25
CA ARG A 124 13.36 3.08 -19.93
C ARG A 124 12.12 2.21 -19.70
N LEU A 125 11.57 2.22 -18.49
CA LEU A 125 10.34 1.49 -18.16
C LEU A 125 9.16 1.98 -19.01
N GLU A 126 9.04 3.28 -19.23
CA GLU A 126 7.99 3.88 -20.09
C GLU A 126 8.25 3.65 -21.57
N GLU A 127 9.51 3.72 -22.03
CA GLU A 127 9.91 3.50 -23.40
C GLU A 127 9.73 2.04 -23.85
N SER A 128 9.81 1.08 -22.91
CA SER A 128 9.57 -0.32 -23.19
C SER A 128 8.11 -0.64 -23.50
N ILE A 129 7.18 0.30 -23.25
CA ILE A 129 5.75 0.09 -23.46
C ILE A 129 5.42 0.23 -24.96
N ASP A 130 4.87 -0.83 -25.52
CA ASP A 130 4.36 -0.85 -26.88
C ASP A 130 3.04 -0.04 -26.97
N LEU A 131 3.14 1.18 -27.50
CA LEU A 131 2.00 2.09 -27.66
C LEU A 131 1.03 1.66 -28.77
N SER A 132 1.40 0.69 -29.62
CA SER A 132 0.49 0.14 -30.62
C SER A 132 -0.58 -0.77 -30.00
N LYS A 133 -0.38 -1.22 -28.75
CA LYS A 133 -1.35 -2.03 -28.01
C LYS A 133 -2.45 -1.16 -27.38
N PRO A 134 -3.69 -1.65 -27.35
CA PRO A 134 -4.83 -0.90 -26.78
C PRO A 134 -4.63 -0.41 -25.34
N GLU A 135 -3.81 -1.11 -24.56
CA GLU A 135 -3.47 -0.74 -23.18
C GLU A 135 -2.16 0.07 -23.06
N GLY A 136 -1.42 0.29 -24.15
CA GLY A 136 -0.11 0.90 -24.13
C GLY A 136 -0.11 2.29 -23.50
N GLN A 137 -0.90 3.20 -24.04
CA GLN A 137 -1.01 4.56 -23.52
C GLN A 137 -1.47 4.59 -22.06
N ARG A 138 -2.46 3.78 -21.69
CA ARG A 138 -2.90 3.64 -20.29
C ARG A 138 -1.76 3.22 -19.37
N ASN A 139 -1.01 2.20 -19.75
CA ASN A 139 0.06 1.65 -18.93
C ASN A 139 1.19 2.67 -18.73
N ARG A 140 1.55 3.41 -19.77
CA ARG A 140 2.52 4.51 -19.71
C ARG A 140 2.02 5.61 -18.77
N THR A 141 0.78 6.04 -18.92
CA THR A 141 0.18 7.06 -18.05
C THR A 141 0.17 6.62 -16.57
N ILE A 142 -0.11 5.33 -16.30
CA ILE A 142 -0.07 4.78 -14.93
C ILE A 142 1.32 4.90 -14.31
N ILE A 143 2.38 4.55 -15.05
CA ILE A 143 3.76 4.64 -14.54
C ILE A 143 4.13 6.09 -14.28
N GLU A 144 3.83 7.00 -15.20
CA GLU A 144 4.09 8.43 -15.04
C GLU A 144 3.38 9.00 -13.82
N VAL A 145 2.08 8.69 -13.63
CA VAL A 145 1.30 9.19 -12.48
C VAL A 145 1.80 8.60 -11.16
N LEU A 146 2.15 7.30 -11.12
CA LEU A 146 2.71 6.68 -9.92
C LEU A 146 4.06 7.29 -9.54
N PHE A 147 4.94 7.52 -10.51
CA PHE A 147 6.27 8.06 -10.26
C PHE A 147 6.25 9.55 -9.96
N TYR A 148 5.40 10.33 -10.62
CA TYR A 148 5.37 11.78 -10.43
C TYR A 148 4.55 12.23 -9.23
N CYS A 149 3.41 11.58 -8.98
CA CYS A 149 2.52 11.95 -7.87
C CYS A 149 2.74 11.11 -6.59
N GLY A 150 3.57 10.08 -6.67
CA GLY A 150 3.85 9.21 -5.52
C GLY A 150 2.62 8.55 -4.92
N LEU A 151 1.59 8.25 -5.72
CA LEU A 151 0.35 7.65 -5.24
C LEU A 151 0.55 6.22 -4.70
N ARG A 152 -0.27 5.84 -3.71
CA ARG A 152 -0.42 4.42 -3.38
C ARG A 152 -1.18 3.72 -4.51
N VAL A 153 -0.87 2.45 -4.76
CA VAL A 153 -1.58 1.69 -5.80
C VAL A 153 -3.09 1.65 -5.57
N SER A 154 -3.55 1.61 -4.31
CA SER A 154 -4.97 1.70 -3.97
C SER A 154 -5.58 3.05 -4.32
N GLU A 155 -4.84 4.14 -4.17
CA GLU A 155 -5.28 5.49 -4.56
C GLU A 155 -5.38 5.61 -6.07
N LEU A 156 -4.39 5.08 -6.81
CA LEU A 156 -4.39 5.09 -8.28
C LEU A 156 -5.59 4.33 -8.87
N VAL A 157 -5.87 3.10 -8.40
CA VAL A 157 -6.95 2.28 -8.97
C VAL A 157 -8.34 2.83 -8.65
N HIS A 158 -8.49 3.65 -7.60
CA HIS A 158 -9.74 4.32 -7.23
C HIS A 158 -9.78 5.78 -7.65
N LEU A 159 -8.77 6.29 -8.36
CA LEU A 159 -8.74 7.68 -8.82
C LEU A 159 -9.89 7.94 -9.80
N LYS A 160 -10.62 9.03 -9.58
CA LYS A 160 -11.80 9.40 -10.33
C LYS A 160 -11.55 10.61 -11.24
N LEU A 161 -12.29 10.70 -12.34
CA LEU A 161 -12.24 11.86 -13.23
C LEU A 161 -12.68 13.12 -12.49
N SER A 162 -13.69 13.03 -11.63
CA SER A 162 -14.18 14.11 -10.77
C SER A 162 -13.17 14.60 -9.72
N GLU A 163 -12.05 13.89 -9.55
CA GLU A 163 -10.97 14.23 -8.61
C GLU A 163 -9.76 14.87 -9.31
N LEU A 164 -9.84 15.09 -10.62
CA LEU A 164 -8.76 15.66 -11.42
C LEU A 164 -8.98 17.17 -11.64
N TYR A 165 -8.10 17.99 -11.11
CA TYR A 165 -8.06 19.45 -11.31
C TYR A 165 -6.83 19.77 -12.19
N LEU A 166 -6.88 19.28 -13.45
CA LEU A 166 -5.72 19.29 -14.35
C LEU A 166 -5.32 20.70 -14.78
N ASP A 167 -6.26 21.62 -14.89
CA ASP A 167 -5.99 23.01 -15.27
C ASP A 167 -5.33 23.78 -14.12
N ASP A 168 -5.65 23.41 -12.88
CA ASP A 168 -5.01 23.93 -11.66
C ASP A 168 -3.71 23.21 -11.34
N GLY A 169 -3.44 22.05 -11.97
CA GLY A 169 -2.26 21.24 -11.77
C GLY A 169 -2.27 20.39 -10.50
N PHE A 170 -3.45 19.93 -10.06
CA PHE A 170 -3.63 19.09 -8.87
C PHE A 170 -4.55 17.90 -9.14
N ILE A 171 -4.38 16.87 -8.31
CA ILE A 171 -5.32 15.75 -8.15
C ILE A 171 -5.73 15.65 -6.69
N ARG A 172 -6.99 15.38 -6.42
CA ARG A 172 -7.49 15.07 -5.08
C ARG A 172 -7.38 13.57 -4.85
N VAL A 173 -6.82 13.19 -3.72
CA VAL A 173 -6.58 11.79 -3.37
C VAL A 173 -7.18 11.49 -2.00
N LEU A 174 -7.98 10.42 -1.95
CA LEU A 174 -8.55 9.92 -0.71
C LEU A 174 -7.57 8.91 -0.07
N GLY A 175 -6.99 9.27 1.05
CA GLY A 175 -6.04 8.45 1.80
C GLY A 175 -6.69 7.55 2.84
N LYS A 176 -5.86 6.93 3.68
CA LYS A 176 -6.31 6.11 4.81
C LYS A 176 -7.16 6.93 5.78
N GLY A 177 -8.26 6.35 6.27
CA GLY A 177 -9.18 7.03 7.18
C GLY A 177 -10.03 8.12 6.51
N SER A 178 -10.25 8.03 5.19
CA SER A 178 -11.02 9.00 4.40
C SER A 178 -10.47 10.44 4.45
N LYS A 179 -9.18 10.60 4.76
CA LYS A 179 -8.52 11.91 4.71
C LYS A 179 -8.20 12.27 3.26
N GLU A 180 -8.62 13.44 2.84
CA GLU A 180 -8.32 13.98 1.52
C GLU A 180 -7.00 14.75 1.54
N ARG A 181 -6.26 14.69 0.44
CA ARG A 181 -5.12 15.55 0.19
C ARG A 181 -5.05 15.94 -1.28
N LEU A 182 -4.52 17.11 -1.55
CA LEU A 182 -4.18 17.55 -2.90
C LEU A 182 -2.73 17.17 -3.19
N VAL A 183 -2.52 16.54 -4.35
CA VAL A 183 -1.20 16.16 -4.84
C VAL A 183 -0.95 16.89 -6.15
N PRO A 184 0.14 17.66 -6.26
CA PRO A 184 0.50 18.32 -7.51
C PRO A 184 0.76 17.30 -8.62
N ILE A 185 0.43 17.68 -9.86
CA ILE A 185 0.64 16.87 -11.05
C ILE A 185 1.43 17.65 -12.10
N SER A 186 2.38 16.98 -12.77
CA SER A 186 3.22 17.64 -13.78
C SER A 186 2.51 17.88 -15.09
N PRO A 187 2.97 18.87 -15.87
CA PRO A 187 2.51 19.05 -17.25
C PRO A 187 2.70 17.80 -18.12
N ARG A 188 3.76 16.99 -17.87
CA ARG A 188 3.98 15.73 -18.57
C ARG A 188 2.92 14.70 -18.21
N ALA A 189 2.64 14.50 -16.92
CA ALA A 189 1.60 13.56 -16.47
C ALA A 189 0.19 14.00 -16.94
N ILE A 190 -0.09 15.31 -16.97
CA ILE A 190 -1.32 15.87 -17.55
C ILE A 190 -1.42 15.52 -19.04
N LYS A 191 -0.34 15.68 -19.80
CA LYS A 191 -0.30 15.31 -21.22
C LYS A 191 -0.59 13.82 -21.42
N GLU A 192 0.07 12.96 -20.64
CA GLU A 192 -0.15 11.50 -20.73
C GLU A 192 -1.60 11.12 -20.35
N LEU A 193 -2.20 11.77 -19.35
CA LEU A 193 -3.61 11.58 -19.00
C LEU A 193 -4.54 12.00 -20.15
N ARG A 194 -4.29 13.14 -20.80
CA ARG A 194 -5.10 13.60 -21.94
C ARG A 194 -5.03 12.64 -23.11
N LEU A 195 -3.85 12.09 -23.40
CA LEU A 195 -3.67 11.04 -24.43
C LEU A 195 -4.46 9.77 -24.04
N TRP A 196 -4.35 9.33 -22.78
CA TRP A 196 -5.15 8.21 -22.30
C TRP A 196 -6.65 8.47 -22.40
N PHE A 197 -7.13 9.66 -22.11
CA PHE A 197 -8.56 9.98 -22.25
C PHE A 197 -9.06 9.88 -23.69
N SER A 198 -8.22 10.17 -24.68
CA SER A 198 -8.56 9.98 -26.09
C SER A 198 -8.74 8.49 -26.42
N ASP A 199 -8.00 7.60 -25.80
CA ASP A 199 -8.19 6.14 -25.97
C ASP A 199 -9.36 5.62 -25.14
N ARG A 200 -9.53 6.15 -23.93
CA ARG A 200 -10.55 5.72 -22.97
C ARG A 200 -11.98 5.89 -23.49
N VAL A 201 -12.26 6.91 -24.30
CA VAL A 201 -13.60 7.15 -24.87
C VAL A 201 -14.07 6.04 -25.81
N HIS A 202 -13.14 5.22 -26.32
CA HIS A 202 -13.43 4.10 -27.20
C HIS A 202 -13.70 2.78 -26.45
N LEU A 203 -13.64 2.78 -25.11
CA LEU A 203 -13.93 1.60 -24.31
C LEU A 203 -15.44 1.42 -24.09
N ASP A 204 -15.91 0.19 -24.07
CA ASP A 204 -17.25 -0.17 -23.59
C ASP A 204 -17.28 -0.14 -22.06
N ILE A 205 -17.46 1.09 -21.49
CA ILE A 205 -17.43 1.33 -20.06
C ILE A 205 -18.66 0.74 -19.40
N LYS A 206 -18.46 -0.03 -18.34
CA LYS A 206 -19.56 -0.67 -17.63
C LYS A 206 -20.28 0.29 -16.68
N PRO A 207 -21.60 0.08 -16.45
CA PRO A 207 -22.38 0.93 -15.54
C PRO A 207 -21.74 1.03 -14.16
N GLY A 208 -21.56 2.26 -13.65
CA GLY A 208 -20.92 2.56 -12.37
C GLY A 208 -19.39 2.69 -12.43
N GLU A 209 -18.78 2.49 -13.60
CA GLU A 209 -17.32 2.61 -13.80
C GLU A 209 -16.93 3.91 -14.54
N GLU A 210 -17.89 4.75 -14.88
CA GLU A 210 -17.72 5.92 -15.74
C GLU A 210 -16.75 6.94 -15.17
N ASP A 211 -16.72 7.07 -13.85
CA ASP A 211 -15.90 8.08 -13.16
C ASP A 211 -14.47 7.60 -12.87
N PHE A 212 -14.15 6.31 -13.04
CA PHE A 212 -12.78 5.83 -12.81
C PHE A 212 -11.83 6.25 -13.94
N VAL A 213 -10.65 6.76 -13.57
CA VAL A 213 -9.63 7.19 -14.53
C VAL A 213 -9.08 6.02 -15.33
N PHE A 214 -8.69 4.94 -14.66
CA PHE A 214 -8.00 3.81 -15.28
C PHE A 214 -8.88 2.58 -15.37
N LEU A 215 -9.22 2.20 -16.61
CA LEU A 215 -10.07 1.07 -16.93
C LEU A 215 -9.31 -0.04 -17.65
N ASN A 216 -9.76 -1.28 -17.48
CA ASN A 216 -9.30 -2.40 -18.28
C ASN A 216 -10.07 -2.48 -19.62
N ARG A 217 -9.65 -3.38 -20.51
CA ARG A 217 -10.30 -3.57 -21.83
C ARG A 217 -11.77 -4.02 -21.77
N ARG A 218 -12.24 -4.45 -20.59
CA ARG A 218 -13.64 -4.89 -20.37
C ARG A 218 -14.49 -3.76 -19.78
N GLY A 219 -13.94 -2.55 -19.65
CA GLY A 219 -14.66 -1.37 -19.13
C GLY A 219 -14.78 -1.31 -17.60
N HIS A 220 -14.07 -2.14 -16.85
CA HIS A 220 -14.02 -2.08 -15.38
C HIS A 220 -12.72 -1.42 -14.90
N HIS A 221 -12.75 -0.80 -13.71
CA HIS A 221 -11.56 -0.25 -13.09
C HIS A 221 -10.49 -1.32 -12.84
N LEU A 222 -9.23 -0.90 -12.77
CA LEU A 222 -8.10 -1.79 -12.56
C LEU A 222 -8.00 -2.23 -11.11
N THR A 223 -7.54 -3.46 -10.89
CA THR A 223 -7.19 -3.96 -9.55
C THR A 223 -5.71 -3.71 -9.22
N ARG A 224 -5.38 -3.69 -7.93
CA ARG A 224 -3.97 -3.58 -7.46
C ARG A 224 -3.08 -4.68 -8.05
N THR A 225 -3.62 -5.89 -8.17
CA THR A 225 -2.90 -7.03 -8.76
C THR A 225 -2.61 -6.82 -10.24
N MET A 226 -3.54 -6.26 -11.00
CA MET A 226 -3.32 -5.95 -12.43
C MET A 226 -2.21 -4.93 -12.61
N ILE A 227 -2.17 -3.88 -11.78
CA ILE A 227 -1.08 -2.89 -11.79
C ILE A 227 0.27 -3.53 -11.46
N LEU A 228 0.32 -4.40 -10.43
CA LEU A 228 1.56 -5.10 -10.05
C LEU A 228 2.08 -5.99 -11.18
N ILE A 229 1.19 -6.77 -11.81
CA ILE A 229 1.56 -7.65 -12.94
C ILE A 229 2.06 -6.82 -14.12
N MET A 230 1.37 -5.72 -14.45
CA MET A 230 1.75 -4.81 -15.52
C MET A 230 3.16 -4.23 -15.27
N ILE A 231 3.43 -3.68 -14.08
CA ILE A 231 4.72 -3.08 -13.74
C ILE A 231 5.84 -4.13 -13.80
N LYS A 232 5.65 -5.34 -13.27
CA LYS A 232 6.65 -6.41 -13.34
C LYS A 232 6.99 -6.79 -14.78
N ARG A 233 5.97 -6.97 -15.61
CA ARG A 233 6.17 -7.27 -17.02
C ARG A 233 6.95 -6.18 -17.75
N GLN A 234 6.60 -4.90 -17.54
CA GLN A 234 7.33 -3.79 -18.14
C GLN A 234 8.78 -3.70 -17.64
N ALA A 235 9.03 -4.03 -16.37
CA ALA A 235 10.38 -4.11 -15.82
C ALA A 235 11.25 -5.17 -16.52
N GLU A 236 10.66 -6.34 -16.78
CA GLU A 236 11.31 -7.43 -17.53
C GLU A 236 11.60 -6.99 -18.98
N GLU A 237 10.62 -6.39 -19.66
CA GLU A 237 10.77 -5.87 -21.04
C GLU A 237 11.82 -4.75 -21.13
N ALA A 238 11.92 -3.89 -20.10
CA ALA A 238 12.94 -2.83 -20.00
C ALA A 238 14.34 -3.33 -19.57
N GLY A 239 14.50 -4.62 -19.27
CA GLY A 239 15.75 -5.21 -18.79
C GLY A 239 16.17 -4.71 -17.40
N ILE A 240 15.23 -4.29 -16.55
CA ILE A 240 15.51 -3.80 -15.20
C ILE A 240 15.55 -5.00 -14.24
N LYS A 241 16.73 -5.23 -13.64
CA LYS A 241 16.97 -6.39 -12.75
C LYS A 241 16.42 -6.20 -11.33
N LYS A 242 16.07 -4.96 -10.95
CA LYS A 242 15.51 -4.65 -9.62
C LYS A 242 14.10 -5.21 -9.47
N THR A 243 13.73 -5.58 -8.24
CA THR A 243 12.36 -5.98 -7.92
C THR A 243 11.45 -4.77 -7.87
N ILE A 244 10.66 -4.57 -8.92
CA ILE A 244 9.80 -3.39 -9.06
C ILE A 244 8.36 -3.69 -8.65
N SER A 245 7.78 -2.72 -7.94
CA SER A 245 6.40 -2.70 -7.50
C SER A 245 5.86 -1.26 -7.52
N PRO A 246 4.55 -1.04 -7.37
CA PRO A 246 4.02 0.32 -7.16
C PRO A 246 4.65 1.04 -5.95
N HIS A 247 5.02 0.31 -4.91
CA HIS A 247 5.72 0.88 -3.76
C HIS A 247 7.14 1.33 -4.10
N THR A 248 7.83 0.60 -4.99
CA THR A 248 9.15 0.99 -5.49
C THR A 248 9.08 2.33 -6.23
N LEU A 249 8.10 2.51 -7.14
CA LEU A 249 7.88 3.78 -7.85
C LEU A 249 7.60 4.94 -6.89
N ARG A 250 6.72 4.74 -5.91
CA ARG A 250 6.43 5.74 -4.88
C ARG A 250 7.65 6.07 -4.02
N HIS A 251 8.46 5.07 -3.67
CA HIS A 251 9.70 5.30 -2.91
C HIS A 251 10.72 6.06 -3.75
N SER A 252 10.83 5.72 -5.05
CA SER A 252 11.67 6.44 -6.00
C SER A 252 11.26 7.91 -6.16
N PHE A 253 9.95 8.21 -6.19
CA PHE A 253 9.45 9.58 -6.16
C PHE A 253 9.95 10.34 -4.92
N ALA A 254 9.76 9.75 -3.71
CA ALA A 254 10.20 10.40 -2.47
C ALA A 254 11.71 10.63 -2.44
N THR A 255 12.49 9.64 -2.87
CA THR A 255 13.95 9.72 -2.92
C THR A 255 14.41 10.76 -3.96
N ALA A 256 13.78 10.80 -5.12
CA ALA A 256 14.10 11.75 -6.19
C ALA A 256 13.88 13.21 -5.74
N LEU A 257 12.76 13.49 -5.05
CA LEU A 257 12.48 14.80 -4.48
C LEU A 257 13.49 15.17 -3.39
N LEU A 258 13.78 14.24 -2.48
CA LEU A 258 14.74 14.48 -1.39
C LEU A 258 16.15 14.76 -1.94
N GLN A 259 16.60 14.03 -2.94
CA GLN A 259 17.89 14.25 -3.62
C GLN A 259 17.89 15.57 -4.39
N GLY A 260 16.74 15.99 -4.92
CA GLY A 260 16.56 17.30 -5.56
C GLY A 260 16.58 18.48 -4.57
N GLY A 261 16.54 18.21 -3.26
CA GLY A 261 16.57 19.24 -2.21
C GLY A 261 15.19 19.69 -1.72
N ALA A 262 14.11 18.97 -2.06
CA ALA A 262 12.78 19.30 -1.59
C ALA A 262 12.64 19.15 -0.06
N ASP A 263 11.80 19.99 0.52
CA ASP A 263 11.52 19.93 1.96
C ASP A 263 10.87 18.61 2.38
N LEU A 264 11.40 17.99 3.43
CA LEU A 264 10.94 16.68 3.90
C LEU A 264 9.47 16.71 4.36
N ARG A 265 8.99 17.81 4.92
CA ARG A 265 7.59 17.97 5.35
C ARG A 265 6.67 18.06 4.15
N ALA A 266 7.09 18.75 3.08
CA ALA A 266 6.36 18.81 1.83
C ALA A 266 6.23 17.39 1.21
N ILE A 267 7.33 16.63 1.16
CA ILE A 267 7.32 15.23 0.69
C ILE A 267 6.36 14.37 1.54
N GLN A 268 6.41 14.49 2.86
CA GLN A 268 5.53 13.73 3.76
C GLN A 268 4.05 14.10 3.57
N ALA A 269 3.76 15.40 3.37
CA ALA A 269 2.40 15.88 3.08
C ALA A 269 1.87 15.27 1.77
N MET A 270 2.65 15.33 0.68
CA MET A 270 2.29 14.72 -0.61
C MET A 270 2.05 13.22 -0.50
N LEU A 271 2.87 12.53 0.28
CA LEU A 271 2.74 11.09 0.50
C LEU A 271 1.60 10.73 1.45
N GLY A 272 1.12 11.62 2.30
CA GLY A 272 0.09 11.34 3.30
C GLY A 272 0.58 10.34 4.36
N HIS A 273 1.73 10.62 4.99
CA HIS A 273 2.25 9.86 6.12
C HIS A 273 1.63 10.37 7.44
N GLU A 274 1.00 9.48 8.21
CA GLU A 274 0.26 9.82 9.45
C GLU A 274 1.16 10.11 10.68
N HIS A 275 2.45 9.85 10.62
CA HIS A 275 3.34 9.94 11.77
C HIS A 275 4.18 11.21 11.82
N ILE A 276 3.55 12.35 12.05
CA ILE A 276 4.07 13.41 12.92
C ILE A 276 2.82 14.05 13.51
N GLY A 277 2.74 14.06 14.86
CA GLY A 277 1.55 14.48 15.57
C GLY A 277 1.01 15.82 15.09
N THR A 278 -0.30 15.83 14.96
CA THR A 278 -1.19 16.95 14.70
C THR A 278 -1.64 17.13 13.25
N THR A 279 -2.93 16.91 13.07
CA THR A 279 -3.76 17.33 11.93
C THR A 279 -3.61 18.85 11.63
N GLU A 280 -3.05 19.63 12.54
CA GLU A 280 -2.87 21.07 12.42
C GLU A 280 -1.72 21.50 11.49
N ILE A 281 -0.73 20.64 11.23
CA ILE A 281 0.43 21.02 10.40
C ILE A 281 0.08 21.04 8.90
N TYR A 282 -0.92 20.26 8.48
CA TYR A 282 -1.31 20.16 7.06
C TYR A 282 -2.13 21.36 6.55
N THR A 283 -2.64 22.21 7.44
CA THR A 283 -3.38 23.43 7.07
C THR A 283 -2.47 24.60 6.72
N HIS A 284 -1.16 24.51 6.95
CA HIS A 284 -0.21 25.61 6.75
C HIS A 284 0.76 25.43 5.57
N ILE A 285 0.81 24.26 4.93
CA ILE A 285 1.55 24.11 3.66
C ILE A 285 0.57 24.41 2.54
N ASP A 286 0.68 25.59 1.97
CA ASP A 286 -0.12 26.03 0.83
C ASP A 286 0.11 25.09 -0.37
N THR A 287 -0.95 24.82 -1.11
CA THR A 287 -0.90 24.03 -2.36
C THR A 287 0.08 24.60 -3.37
N THR A 288 0.29 25.92 -3.35
CA THR A 288 1.29 26.60 -4.16
C THR A 288 2.70 26.17 -3.79
N THR A 289 3.02 26.10 -2.51
CA THR A 289 4.33 25.62 -2.00
C THR A 289 4.57 24.16 -2.39
N LEU A 290 3.57 23.27 -2.27
CA LEU A 290 3.70 21.87 -2.68
C LEU A 290 3.97 21.74 -4.20
N ARG A 291 3.34 22.59 -4.99
CA ARG A 291 3.55 22.65 -6.44
C ARG A 291 4.95 23.13 -6.80
N GLU A 292 5.41 24.19 -6.15
CA GLU A 292 6.77 24.73 -6.34
C GLU A 292 7.84 23.71 -5.94
N GLU A 293 7.67 22.99 -4.84
CA GLU A 293 8.57 21.92 -4.41
C GLU A 293 8.72 20.84 -5.48
N ILE A 294 7.62 20.38 -6.08
CA ILE A 294 7.70 19.40 -7.17
C ILE A 294 8.31 20.01 -8.42
N LEU A 295 7.91 21.21 -8.81
CA LEU A 295 8.40 21.84 -10.05
C LEU A 295 9.90 22.12 -9.97
N ASN A 296 10.41 22.53 -8.80
CA ASN A 296 11.81 22.92 -8.62
C ASN A 296 12.73 21.73 -8.31
N HIS A 297 12.21 20.66 -7.68
CA HIS A 297 13.04 19.58 -7.13
C HIS A 297 12.83 18.21 -7.76
N HIS A 298 11.76 18.01 -8.56
CA HIS A 298 11.58 16.74 -9.23
C HIS A 298 12.50 16.64 -10.47
N PRO A 299 13.33 15.58 -10.62
CA PRO A 299 14.36 15.48 -11.66
C PRO A 299 13.83 15.67 -13.09
N ARG A 300 12.59 15.24 -13.36
CA ARG A 300 11.97 15.38 -14.67
C ARG A 300 11.60 16.82 -15.05
N ASN A 301 11.55 17.73 -14.10
CA ASN A 301 11.32 19.16 -14.35
C ASN A 301 12.65 19.92 -14.53
N MET A 302 13.71 19.50 -13.84
CA MET A 302 15.02 20.15 -13.90
C MET A 302 15.72 19.98 -15.26
N LYS A 303 15.49 18.88 -15.99
CA LYS A 303 16.06 18.67 -17.33
C LYS A 303 15.58 19.67 -18.39
N LYS A 304 14.48 20.41 -18.16
CA LYS A 304 13.97 21.44 -19.10
C LYS A 304 14.57 22.84 -18.93
N GLN A 305 15.32 23.07 -17.85
CA GLN A 305 15.97 24.38 -17.63
C GLN A 305 17.42 24.43 -18.17
N ALA A 306 17.93 23.31 -18.70
CA ALA A 306 19.28 23.17 -19.21
C ALA A 306 19.38 23.10 -20.78
N GLU A 307 18.26 23.22 -21.49
CA GLU A 307 18.13 23.39 -22.94
C GLU A 307 17.56 24.80 -23.24
#